data_365775e941a8091a71288d369a06bb00
#
_entry.id   365775e941a8091a71288d369a06bb00
#
_cell.length_a   1.000
_cell.length_b   1.000
_cell.length_c   1.000
_cell.angle_alpha   90.00
_cell.angle_beta   90.00
_cell.angle_gamma   90.00
#
_symmetry.space_group_name_H-M   'P 1'
#
loop_
_entity.id
_entity.type
_entity.pdbx_description
1 polymer ?
#
loop_
_entity_poly.entity_id
_entity_poly.type
_entity_poly.pdbx_seq_one_letter_code
_entity_poly.pdbx_strand_id
1 'polypeptide(L)'
;MFSIQIDGTEIGNILKITDVNRGGLAPVENNTRTYSGVNGSRLLNKRYNQRPITIEYVCYGEVDEKWELVKKILTRNETLKIVFGDYPDRYFLVTTDGDTSFNKMTGTYATGTISLIAYYPFAIANKEVEAVQDNAKLTFTNDGTADGYPSFKFTADRNYKMFGFRHANGEIAQFGYSSNATPVIQAGQVCIYDTRINKAKIDGKLVYLSEGRGFTVAPGQTEIALVFPESATQIVKGTVRSEYH
;
A
#
# COMPACT_ATOMS: atom_id res chain seq x y z
N MET A 1 2.23 27.66 -3.72
CA MET A 1 0.87 27.42 -3.24
C MET A 1 0.75 25.91 -3.09
N PHE A 2 0.37 25.41 -1.94
CA PHE A 2 0.20 23.97 -1.75
C PHE A 2 -1.02 23.50 -2.54
N SER A 3 -0.84 22.54 -3.43
CA SER A 3 -1.92 21.82 -4.10
C SER A 3 -2.18 20.53 -3.33
N ILE A 4 -3.42 20.30 -2.96
CA ILE A 4 -3.84 19.09 -2.24
C ILE A 4 -5.15 18.62 -2.85
N GLN A 5 -5.15 17.37 -3.31
CA GLN A 5 -6.36 16.72 -3.79
C GLN A 5 -6.81 15.65 -2.81
N ILE A 6 -8.08 15.69 -2.42
CA ILE A 6 -8.73 14.64 -1.64
C ILE A 6 -9.83 14.02 -2.51
N ASP A 7 -9.73 12.72 -2.77
CA ASP A 7 -10.61 11.97 -3.68
C ASP A 7 -10.83 12.69 -5.02
N GLY A 8 -9.74 13.24 -5.59
CA GLY A 8 -9.76 13.96 -6.86
C GLY A 8 -10.27 15.39 -6.79
N THR A 9 -10.70 15.88 -5.63
CA THR A 9 -11.13 17.27 -5.45
C THR A 9 -9.95 18.12 -4.95
N GLU A 10 -9.62 19.19 -5.69
CA GLU A 10 -8.57 20.13 -5.29
C GLU A 10 -9.07 21.04 -4.16
N ILE A 11 -8.56 20.81 -2.95
CA ILE A 11 -8.95 21.56 -1.74
C ILE A 11 -8.42 22.99 -1.80
N GLY A 12 -7.30 23.23 -2.47
CA GLY A 12 -6.71 24.56 -2.68
C GLY A 12 -7.63 25.54 -3.40
N ASN A 13 -8.64 25.07 -4.14
CA ASN A 13 -9.67 25.91 -4.76
C ASN A 13 -10.75 26.37 -3.74
N ILE A 14 -10.89 25.68 -2.63
CA ILE A 14 -11.89 25.96 -1.59
C ILE A 14 -11.25 26.74 -0.44
N LEU A 15 -10.09 26.25 0.02
CA LEU A 15 -9.33 26.76 1.15
C LEU A 15 -7.93 27.19 0.68
N LYS A 16 -7.41 28.28 1.23
CA LYS A 16 -6.01 28.64 1.06
C LYS A 16 -5.17 27.88 2.07
N ILE A 17 -4.46 26.85 1.62
CA ILE A 17 -3.56 26.07 2.46
C ILE A 17 -2.34 26.91 2.84
N THR A 18 -2.04 27.00 4.14
CA THR A 18 -0.93 27.77 4.71
C THR A 18 0.23 26.89 5.10
N ASP A 19 -0.05 25.71 5.65
CA ASP A 19 0.97 24.73 6.04
C ASP A 19 0.48 23.29 5.90
N VAL A 20 1.42 22.37 5.71
CA VAL A 20 1.16 20.92 5.64
C VAL A 20 2.23 20.18 6.41
N ASN A 21 1.84 19.59 7.52
CA ASN A 21 2.71 18.71 8.27
C ASN A 21 2.31 17.25 8.04
N ARG A 22 3.18 16.48 7.39
CA ARG A 22 2.98 15.04 7.13
C ARG A 22 4.14 14.20 7.65
N GLY A 23 5.07 14.82 8.42
CA GLY A 23 6.29 14.19 8.85
C GLY A 23 7.24 13.84 7.69
N GLY A 24 8.52 13.70 7.94
CA GLY A 24 9.50 13.26 6.94
C GLY A 24 9.48 11.74 6.75
N LEU A 25 9.51 10.99 7.86
CA LEU A 25 9.42 9.53 7.88
C LEU A 25 8.17 9.08 8.63
N ALA A 26 7.68 7.87 8.30
CA ALA A 26 6.67 7.24 9.13
C ALA A 26 7.17 7.06 10.56
N PRO A 27 6.34 7.32 11.59
CA PRO A 27 6.72 7.10 12.98
C PRO A 27 7.17 5.66 13.21
N VAL A 28 8.25 5.49 13.95
CA VAL A 28 8.90 4.20 14.18
C VAL A 28 8.80 3.80 15.63
N GLU A 29 8.39 2.56 15.85
CA GLU A 29 8.46 1.87 17.14
C GLU A 29 9.52 0.78 17.07
N ASN A 30 10.50 0.85 17.99
CA ASN A 30 11.55 -0.14 18.11
C ASN A 30 11.26 -1.06 19.31
N ASN A 31 11.05 -2.34 19.04
CA ASN A 31 10.91 -3.35 20.07
C ASN A 31 12.30 -3.83 20.48
N THR A 32 12.67 -3.62 21.72
CA THR A 32 14.01 -3.95 22.25
C THR A 32 13.91 -4.88 23.45
N ARG A 33 14.96 -5.67 23.67
CA ARG A 33 15.10 -6.52 24.84
C ARG A 33 16.42 -6.23 25.54
N THR A 34 16.33 -6.02 26.85
CA THR A 34 17.49 -5.84 27.73
C THR A 34 17.81 -7.17 28.45
N TYR A 35 19.07 -7.51 28.53
CA TYR A 35 19.56 -8.71 29.22
C TYR A 35 20.34 -8.29 30.47
N SER A 36 20.11 -9.00 31.57
CA SER A 36 20.85 -8.74 32.83
C SER A 36 22.35 -8.98 32.61
N GLY A 37 23.17 -8.04 33.10
CA GLY A 37 24.63 -8.13 33.00
C GLY A 37 25.25 -7.72 31.66
N VAL A 38 24.41 -7.25 30.71
CA VAL A 38 24.87 -6.74 29.40
C VAL A 38 24.49 -5.28 29.26
N ASN A 39 25.45 -4.43 28.87
CA ASN A 39 25.17 -3.01 28.59
C ASN A 39 24.38 -2.85 27.28
N GLY A 40 23.35 -2.02 27.36
CA GLY A 40 22.49 -1.71 26.20
C GLY A 40 21.31 -2.68 26.02
N SER A 41 20.64 -2.57 24.90
CA SER A 41 19.50 -3.41 24.53
C SER A 41 19.64 -3.96 23.11
N ARG A 42 19.12 -5.14 22.88
CA ARG A 42 19.06 -5.74 21.54
C ARG A 42 17.77 -5.35 20.84
N LEU A 43 17.86 -4.81 19.63
CA LEU A 43 16.70 -4.60 18.77
C LEU A 43 16.13 -5.96 18.35
N LEU A 44 14.85 -6.20 18.63
CA LEU A 44 14.13 -7.41 18.21
C LEU A 44 13.46 -7.19 16.87
N ASN A 45 12.68 -6.11 16.76
CA ASN A 45 12.04 -5.71 15.51
C ASN A 45 11.81 -4.20 15.47
N LYS A 46 11.54 -3.70 14.28
CA LYS A 46 11.17 -2.33 13.97
C LYS A 46 9.79 -2.35 13.32
N ARG A 47 8.89 -1.50 13.80
CA ARG A 47 7.53 -1.34 13.27
C ARG A 47 7.31 0.12 12.89
N TYR A 48 6.67 0.33 11.75
CA TYR A 48 6.18 1.64 11.37
C TYR A 48 4.75 1.81 11.86
N ASN A 49 4.50 2.89 12.57
CA ASN A 49 3.20 3.23 13.11
C ASN A 49 2.43 4.15 12.14
N GLN A 50 1.17 4.36 12.41
CA GLN A 50 0.31 5.26 11.69
C GLN A 50 0.94 6.67 11.58
N ARG A 51 0.68 7.34 10.46
CA ARG A 51 1.24 8.66 10.16
C ARG A 51 0.16 9.73 10.35
N PRO A 52 0.31 10.67 11.29
CA PRO A 52 -0.53 11.84 11.37
C PRO A 52 -0.20 12.81 10.23
N ILE A 53 -1.24 13.45 9.69
CA ILE A 53 -1.13 14.49 8.67
C ILE A 53 -2.02 15.65 9.09
N THR A 54 -1.42 16.83 9.16
CA THR A 54 -2.11 18.06 9.56
C THR A 54 -2.03 19.08 8.45
N ILE A 55 -3.16 19.68 8.08
CA ILE A 55 -3.27 20.69 7.03
C ILE A 55 -3.82 21.95 7.67
N GLU A 56 -3.01 23.01 7.74
CA GLU A 56 -3.45 24.33 8.20
C GLU A 56 -3.98 25.14 7.03
N TYR A 57 -5.07 25.86 7.26
CA TYR A 57 -5.71 26.61 6.21
C TYR A 57 -6.31 27.93 6.68
N VAL A 58 -6.51 28.80 5.70
CA VAL A 58 -7.29 30.02 5.81
C VAL A 58 -8.42 29.98 4.79
N CYS A 59 -9.59 30.39 5.19
CA CYS A 59 -10.77 30.49 4.35
C CYS A 59 -11.20 31.95 4.22
N TYR A 60 -11.44 32.41 2.99
CA TYR A 60 -11.91 33.75 2.67
C TYR A 60 -13.25 33.72 1.93
N GLY A 61 -14.06 34.74 2.11
CA GLY A 61 -15.33 34.91 1.42
C GLY A 61 -16.47 34.18 2.12
N GLU A 62 -17.21 33.35 1.42
CA GLU A 62 -18.35 32.56 1.92
C GLU A 62 -17.90 31.39 2.78
N VAL A 63 -17.38 31.72 3.98
CA VAL A 63 -16.66 30.74 4.82
C VAL A 63 -17.51 29.55 5.25
N ASP A 64 -18.80 29.76 5.51
CA ASP A 64 -19.69 28.68 5.94
C ASP A 64 -20.00 27.71 4.81
N GLU A 65 -20.27 28.21 3.60
CA GLU A 65 -20.54 27.39 2.42
C GLU A 65 -19.30 26.58 2.03
N LYS A 66 -18.13 27.20 2.02
CA LYS A 66 -16.86 26.53 1.74
C LYS A 66 -16.56 25.45 2.76
N TRP A 67 -16.83 25.70 4.03
CA TRP A 67 -16.64 24.70 5.08
C TRP A 67 -17.62 23.54 4.94
N GLU A 68 -18.86 23.77 4.56
CA GLU A 68 -19.81 22.69 4.26
C GLU A 68 -19.33 21.80 3.09
N LEU A 69 -18.71 22.38 2.06
CA LEU A 69 -18.09 21.60 0.97
C LEU A 69 -16.95 20.73 1.48
N VAL A 70 -16.06 21.30 2.32
CA VAL A 70 -14.95 20.54 2.91
C VAL A 70 -15.47 19.40 3.78
N LYS A 71 -16.48 19.65 4.63
CA LYS A 71 -17.10 18.59 5.43
C LYS A 71 -17.64 17.45 4.57
N LYS A 72 -18.35 17.76 3.48
CA LYS A 72 -18.85 16.75 2.54
C LYS A 72 -17.73 15.89 1.94
N ILE A 73 -16.56 16.48 1.65
CA ILE A 73 -15.42 15.75 1.11
C ILE A 73 -14.83 14.83 2.19
N LEU A 74 -14.61 15.37 3.39
CA LEU A 74 -13.98 14.65 4.50
C LEU A 74 -14.85 13.51 5.06
N THR A 75 -16.17 13.59 4.92
CA THR A 75 -17.13 12.60 5.43
C THR A 75 -17.65 11.65 4.35
N ARG A 76 -17.19 11.79 3.10
CA ARG A 76 -17.70 11.01 1.96
C ARG A 76 -17.45 9.51 2.11
N ASN A 77 -16.25 9.14 2.51
CA ASN A 77 -15.80 7.76 2.62
C ASN A 77 -15.06 7.55 3.93
N GLU A 78 -15.03 6.30 4.42
CA GLU A 78 -14.25 5.93 5.60
C GLU A 78 -12.74 6.12 5.37
N THR A 79 -12.29 5.89 4.13
CA THR A 79 -10.90 6.09 3.71
C THR A 79 -10.86 6.99 2.50
N LEU A 80 -10.06 8.04 2.57
CA LEU A 80 -9.89 9.06 1.54
C LEU A 80 -8.52 8.92 0.89
N LYS A 81 -8.46 9.17 -0.42
CA LYS A 81 -7.19 9.24 -1.16
C LYS A 81 -6.69 10.68 -1.18
N ILE A 82 -5.55 10.96 -0.53
CA ILE A 82 -4.92 12.28 -0.57
C ILE A 82 -3.67 12.28 -1.45
N VAL A 83 -3.57 13.27 -2.33
CA VAL A 83 -2.42 13.52 -3.21
C VAL A 83 -1.90 14.91 -2.93
N PHE A 84 -0.60 15.04 -2.72
CA PHE A 84 0.08 16.32 -2.54
C PHE A 84 0.73 16.76 -3.85
N GLY A 85 0.66 18.06 -4.17
CA GLY A 85 1.14 18.58 -5.45
C GLY A 85 2.65 18.51 -5.67
N ASP A 86 3.44 18.37 -4.62
CA ASP A 86 4.89 18.12 -4.69
C ASP A 86 5.22 16.65 -5.05
N TYR A 87 4.27 15.73 -4.85
CA TYR A 87 4.38 14.31 -5.23
C TYR A 87 3.08 13.82 -5.90
N PRO A 88 2.76 14.27 -7.12
CA PRO A 88 1.50 13.95 -7.78
C PRO A 88 1.42 12.50 -8.28
N ASP A 89 2.54 11.79 -8.27
CA ASP A 89 2.70 10.40 -8.70
C ASP A 89 2.27 9.39 -7.63
N ARG A 90 1.99 9.85 -6.39
CA ARG A 90 1.69 8.99 -5.25
C ARG A 90 0.59 9.57 -4.37
N TYR A 91 0.01 8.71 -3.51
CA TYR A 91 -1.06 9.08 -2.60
C TYR A 91 -0.94 8.40 -1.24
N PHE A 92 -1.54 9.00 -0.23
CA PHE A 92 -1.82 8.33 1.04
C PHE A 92 -3.29 7.94 1.12
N LEU A 93 -3.55 6.84 1.83
CA LEU A 93 -4.90 6.49 2.28
C LEU A 93 -5.07 7.00 3.70
N VAL A 94 -5.99 7.95 3.88
CA VAL A 94 -6.19 8.66 5.14
C VAL A 94 -7.65 8.60 5.58
N THR A 95 -7.87 8.81 6.86
CA THR A 95 -9.19 9.13 7.41
C THR A 95 -9.07 10.35 8.30
N THR A 96 -10.19 11.00 8.60
CA THR A 96 -10.22 12.08 9.59
C THR A 96 -9.95 11.52 10.97
N ASP A 97 -9.08 12.17 11.74
CA ASP A 97 -8.74 11.77 13.11
C ASP A 97 -8.52 13.00 13.99
N GLY A 98 -8.97 12.91 15.23
CA GLY A 98 -8.86 14.02 16.17
C GLY A 98 -9.70 15.25 15.80
N ASP A 99 -9.28 16.40 16.32
CA ASP A 99 -10.02 17.66 16.18
C ASP A 99 -9.69 18.36 14.86
N THR A 100 -10.63 18.33 13.94
CA THR A 100 -10.62 19.22 12.78
C THR A 100 -11.27 20.53 13.19
N SER A 101 -10.49 21.60 13.24
CA SER A 101 -10.94 22.90 13.72
C SER A 101 -11.41 23.83 12.59
N PHE A 102 -12.43 24.62 12.88
CA PHE A 102 -12.89 25.73 12.04
C PHE A 102 -13.17 26.93 12.93
N ASN A 103 -12.23 27.88 12.96
CA ASN A 103 -12.30 29.07 13.80
C ASN A 103 -12.77 30.26 12.95
N LYS A 104 -14.06 30.55 13.01
CA LYS A 104 -14.68 31.69 12.32
C LYS A 104 -14.31 32.97 13.04
N MET A 105 -13.56 33.85 12.41
CA MET A 105 -13.18 35.16 12.96
C MET A 105 -14.18 36.22 12.54
N THR A 106 -14.63 36.16 11.28
CA THR A 106 -15.67 37.06 10.74
C THR A 106 -16.57 36.30 9.77
N GLY A 107 -17.60 36.96 9.22
CA GLY A 107 -18.45 36.36 8.19
C GLY A 107 -17.70 35.97 6.89
N THR A 108 -16.54 36.59 6.67
CA THR A 108 -15.74 36.41 5.44
C THR A 108 -14.33 35.89 5.69
N TYR A 109 -13.98 35.52 6.93
CA TYR A 109 -12.67 35.06 7.30
C TYR A 109 -12.70 33.99 8.37
N ALA A 110 -12.09 32.88 8.12
CA ALA A 110 -11.89 31.79 9.07
C ALA A 110 -10.50 31.15 8.92
N THR A 111 -10.02 30.54 9.99
CA THR A 111 -8.81 29.73 10.01
C THR A 111 -9.12 28.37 10.58
N GLY A 112 -8.26 27.39 10.32
CA GLY A 112 -8.45 26.08 10.94
C GLY A 112 -7.41 25.07 10.54
N THR A 113 -7.66 23.86 11.03
CA THR A 113 -6.77 22.73 10.83
C THR A 113 -7.60 21.49 10.45
N ILE A 114 -7.21 20.80 9.42
CA ILE A 114 -7.73 19.48 9.08
C ILE A 114 -6.75 18.44 9.60
N SER A 115 -7.22 17.59 10.50
CA SER A 115 -6.44 16.49 11.09
C SER A 115 -6.82 15.18 10.44
N LEU A 116 -5.82 14.50 9.87
CA LEU A 116 -5.95 13.24 9.16
C LEU A 116 -4.94 12.22 9.70
N ILE A 117 -5.24 10.94 9.56
CA ILE A 117 -4.34 9.86 9.89
C ILE A 117 -4.25 8.86 8.75
N ALA A 118 -3.04 8.48 8.38
CA ALA A 118 -2.77 7.37 7.49
C ALA A 118 -2.45 6.13 8.33
N TYR A 119 -3.39 5.20 8.46
CA TYR A 119 -3.16 3.92 9.15
C TYR A 119 -2.11 3.08 8.42
N TYR A 120 -2.07 3.16 7.10
CA TYR A 120 -0.96 2.68 6.31
C TYR A 120 0.03 3.84 6.09
N PRO A 121 1.22 3.80 6.72
CA PRO A 121 2.05 5.01 6.85
C PRO A 121 2.85 5.38 5.60
N PHE A 122 2.83 4.53 4.57
CA PHE A 122 3.57 4.75 3.33
C PHE A 122 2.70 5.37 2.25
N ALA A 123 3.28 6.26 1.45
CA ALA A 123 2.64 6.71 0.23
C ALA A 123 2.72 5.61 -0.84
N ILE A 124 1.66 5.45 -1.61
CA ILE A 124 1.51 4.40 -2.60
C ILE A 124 1.55 5.04 -3.99
N ALA A 125 2.35 4.49 -4.90
CA ALA A 125 2.40 4.95 -6.29
C ALA A 125 1.03 4.86 -6.98
N ASN A 126 0.70 5.85 -7.80
CA ASN A 126 -0.53 5.81 -8.60
C ASN A 126 -0.51 4.70 -9.66
N LYS A 127 0.68 4.37 -10.17
CA LYS A 127 0.86 3.36 -11.22
C LYS A 127 1.44 2.08 -10.66
N GLU A 128 0.99 0.96 -11.21
CA GLU A 128 1.62 -0.34 -11.03
C GLU A 128 2.73 -0.51 -12.05
N VAL A 129 3.84 -1.12 -11.62
CA VAL A 129 4.95 -1.52 -12.49
C VAL A 129 4.81 -3.01 -12.75
N GLU A 130 4.82 -3.39 -14.03
CA GLU A 130 4.79 -4.79 -14.44
C GLU A 130 6.19 -5.39 -14.33
N ALA A 131 6.27 -6.61 -13.78
CA ALA A 131 7.48 -7.38 -13.75
C ALA A 131 7.82 -7.94 -15.14
N VAL A 132 9.09 -8.03 -15.44
CA VAL A 132 9.58 -8.69 -16.66
C VAL A 132 9.72 -10.17 -16.38
N GLN A 133 9.03 -11.01 -17.18
CA GLN A 133 9.19 -12.46 -17.10
C GLN A 133 10.30 -12.91 -18.06
N ASP A 134 11.25 -13.66 -17.53
CA ASP A 134 12.24 -14.42 -18.29
C ASP A 134 12.20 -15.89 -17.84
N ASN A 135 11.69 -16.75 -18.71
CA ASN A 135 11.47 -18.17 -18.41
C ASN A 135 10.65 -18.36 -17.11
N ALA A 136 11.21 -19.06 -16.13
CA ALA A 136 10.58 -19.32 -14.84
C ALA A 136 10.90 -18.27 -13.77
N LYS A 137 11.23 -17.03 -14.16
CA LYS A 137 11.53 -15.93 -13.25
C LYS A 137 10.77 -14.68 -13.61
N LEU A 138 10.40 -13.92 -12.60
CA LEU A 138 9.85 -12.56 -12.69
C LEU A 138 10.85 -11.59 -12.04
N THR A 139 11.25 -10.57 -12.77
CA THR A 139 12.07 -9.47 -12.25
C THR A 139 11.17 -8.27 -11.98
N PHE A 140 11.01 -7.93 -10.72
CA PHE A 140 10.27 -6.75 -10.25
C PHE A 140 11.23 -5.57 -10.10
N THR A 141 10.76 -4.37 -10.46
CA THR A 141 11.43 -3.11 -10.18
C THR A 141 10.55 -2.30 -9.22
N ASN A 142 11.06 -2.01 -8.04
CA ASN A 142 10.42 -1.16 -7.05
C ASN A 142 11.19 0.16 -6.95
N ASP A 143 10.64 1.22 -7.52
CA ASP A 143 11.23 2.58 -7.53
C ASP A 143 10.96 3.34 -6.21
N GLY A 144 10.30 2.70 -5.26
CA GLY A 144 9.97 3.25 -3.95
C GLY A 144 11.17 3.31 -2.99
N THR A 145 10.91 3.81 -1.80
CA THR A 145 11.86 3.82 -0.68
C THR A 145 11.47 2.83 0.42
N ALA A 146 10.31 2.20 0.29
CA ALA A 146 9.80 1.15 1.17
C ALA A 146 9.54 -0.13 0.38
N ASP A 147 9.38 -1.24 1.09
CA ASP A 147 9.04 -2.53 0.50
C ASP A 147 7.65 -2.47 -0.14
N GLY A 148 7.53 -2.93 -1.39
CA GLY A 148 6.26 -3.06 -2.09
C GLY A 148 5.71 -4.49 -1.99
N TYR A 149 4.40 -4.64 -2.14
CA TYR A 149 3.73 -5.94 -2.13
C TYR A 149 3.38 -6.36 -3.56
N PRO A 150 4.02 -7.42 -4.10
CA PRO A 150 3.72 -7.89 -5.44
C PRO A 150 2.37 -8.59 -5.51
N SER A 151 1.75 -8.49 -6.67
CA SER A 151 0.57 -9.24 -7.06
C SER A 151 0.87 -10.07 -8.29
N PHE A 152 0.30 -11.28 -8.36
CA PHE A 152 0.52 -12.22 -9.45
C PHE A 152 -0.83 -12.60 -10.07
N LYS A 153 -0.87 -12.57 -11.39
CA LYS A 153 -2.05 -13.00 -12.16
C LYS A 153 -1.62 -13.93 -13.30
N PHE A 154 -2.28 -15.07 -13.42
CA PHE A 154 -2.06 -15.97 -14.54
C PHE A 154 -3.31 -16.76 -14.85
N THR A 155 -3.39 -17.26 -16.09
CA THR A 155 -4.35 -18.27 -16.51
C THR A 155 -3.59 -19.60 -16.60
N ALA A 156 -4.06 -20.61 -15.91
CA ALA A 156 -3.39 -21.91 -15.90
C ALA A 156 -3.40 -22.54 -17.29
N ASP A 157 -2.23 -22.89 -17.85
CA ASP A 157 -2.08 -23.57 -19.14
C ASP A 157 -2.45 -25.06 -19.06
N ARG A 158 -2.45 -25.61 -17.85
CA ARG A 158 -2.79 -27.01 -17.53
C ARG A 158 -3.29 -27.15 -16.09
N ASN A 159 -3.61 -28.39 -15.70
CA ASN A 159 -3.96 -28.70 -14.33
C ASN A 159 -2.72 -28.74 -13.44
N TYR A 160 -2.71 -27.96 -12.34
CA TYR A 160 -1.63 -27.99 -11.36
C TYR A 160 -2.11 -28.52 -10.01
N LYS A 161 -1.44 -29.54 -9.50
CA LYS A 161 -1.61 -30.02 -8.12
C LYS A 161 -0.93 -29.08 -7.11
N MET A 162 0.12 -28.39 -7.57
CA MET A 162 0.90 -27.43 -6.82
C MET A 162 1.39 -26.33 -7.75
N PHE A 163 1.38 -25.09 -7.25
CA PHE A 163 2.10 -23.96 -7.85
C PHE A 163 2.56 -23.02 -6.76
N GLY A 164 3.51 -22.14 -7.07
CA GLY A 164 3.99 -21.18 -6.09
C GLY A 164 4.97 -20.16 -6.65
N PHE A 165 5.44 -19.34 -5.75
CA PHE A 165 6.36 -18.25 -6.00
C PHE A 165 7.45 -18.30 -4.94
N ARG A 166 8.72 -18.26 -5.35
CA ARG A 166 9.87 -18.29 -4.44
C ARG A 166 10.69 -17.02 -4.59
N HIS A 167 10.80 -16.29 -3.51
CA HIS A 167 11.65 -15.11 -3.41
C HIS A 167 13.14 -15.50 -3.37
N ALA A 168 14.03 -14.62 -3.85
CA ALA A 168 15.48 -14.85 -3.87
C ALA A 168 16.09 -15.12 -2.48
N ASN A 169 15.46 -14.61 -1.40
CA ASN A 169 15.86 -14.86 -0.01
C ASN A 169 15.44 -16.25 0.52
N GLY A 170 14.79 -17.09 -0.30
CA GLY A 170 14.33 -18.42 0.04
C GLY A 170 12.89 -18.50 0.57
N GLU A 171 12.21 -17.38 0.84
CA GLU A 171 10.80 -17.39 1.20
C GLU A 171 9.94 -17.93 0.05
N ILE A 172 8.93 -18.71 0.39
CA ILE A 172 8.03 -19.33 -0.58
C ILE A 172 6.56 -19.02 -0.24
N ALA A 173 5.77 -18.84 -1.27
CA ALA A 173 4.32 -18.84 -1.21
C ALA A 173 3.80 -19.96 -2.10
N GLN A 174 3.33 -21.05 -1.53
CA GLN A 174 2.93 -22.25 -2.25
C GLN A 174 1.46 -22.58 -2.04
N PHE A 175 0.81 -23.03 -3.10
CA PHE A 175 -0.59 -23.47 -3.15
C PHE A 175 -0.63 -24.93 -3.58
N GLY A 176 -1.25 -25.79 -2.74
CA GLY A 176 -1.32 -27.21 -2.95
C GLY A 176 0.01 -27.95 -2.70
N TYR A 177 -0.04 -29.27 -2.90
CA TYR A 177 1.09 -30.18 -2.80
C TYR A 177 1.13 -31.12 -4.01
N SER A 178 2.30 -31.55 -4.41
CA SER A 178 2.46 -32.54 -5.49
C SER A 178 1.74 -33.87 -5.20
N SER A 179 1.57 -34.21 -3.92
CA SER A 179 0.86 -35.38 -3.43
C SER A 179 -0.68 -35.25 -3.46
N ASN A 180 -1.24 -34.08 -3.77
CA ASN A 180 -2.69 -33.90 -3.84
C ASN A 180 -3.32 -34.86 -4.87
N ALA A 181 -4.45 -35.46 -4.52
CA ALA A 181 -5.20 -36.31 -5.44
C ALA A 181 -5.83 -35.50 -6.57
N THR A 182 -6.30 -34.27 -6.26
CA THR A 182 -6.95 -33.37 -7.20
C THR A 182 -6.11 -32.11 -7.44
N PRO A 183 -6.18 -31.53 -8.64
CA PRO A 183 -5.52 -30.25 -8.93
C PRO A 183 -6.04 -29.13 -8.01
N VAL A 184 -5.14 -28.22 -7.60
CA VAL A 184 -5.51 -27.01 -6.89
C VAL A 184 -6.03 -25.92 -7.85
N ILE A 185 -5.59 -25.99 -9.10
CA ILE A 185 -6.09 -25.15 -10.20
C ILE A 185 -6.17 -25.99 -11.48
N GLN A 186 -7.22 -25.80 -12.25
CA GLN A 186 -7.46 -26.49 -13.53
C GLN A 186 -7.07 -25.62 -14.72
N ALA A 187 -6.77 -26.24 -15.85
CA ALA A 187 -6.50 -25.55 -17.10
C ALA A 187 -7.59 -24.54 -17.46
N GLY A 188 -7.21 -23.34 -17.85
CA GLY A 188 -8.10 -22.24 -18.20
C GLY A 188 -8.58 -21.40 -17.01
N GLN A 189 -8.42 -21.85 -15.76
CA GLN A 189 -8.79 -21.06 -14.59
C GLN A 189 -7.81 -19.90 -14.36
N VAL A 190 -8.35 -18.77 -13.89
CA VAL A 190 -7.56 -17.56 -13.57
C VAL A 190 -7.23 -17.51 -12.10
N CYS A 191 -5.95 -17.42 -11.78
CA CYS A 191 -5.46 -17.17 -10.43
C CYS A 191 -5.02 -15.71 -10.27
N ILE A 192 -5.41 -15.09 -9.16
CA ILE A 192 -4.90 -13.79 -8.70
C ILE A 192 -4.42 -13.99 -7.26
N TYR A 193 -3.12 -13.78 -7.03
CA TYR A 193 -2.51 -13.83 -5.71
C TYR A 193 -1.99 -12.46 -5.32
N ASP A 194 -2.42 -11.96 -4.16
CA ASP A 194 -1.97 -10.70 -3.57
C ASP A 194 -1.19 -11.01 -2.29
N THR A 195 0.10 -10.68 -2.29
CA THR A 195 0.99 -10.97 -1.15
C THR A 195 0.69 -10.10 0.06
N ARG A 196 0.09 -8.92 -0.10
CA ARG A 196 -0.28 -8.02 1.00
C ARG A 196 -1.31 -8.66 1.95
N ILE A 197 -2.32 -9.29 1.36
CA ILE A 197 -3.37 -9.97 2.12
C ILE A 197 -3.10 -11.47 2.28
N ASN A 198 -2.04 -11.97 1.65
CA ASN A 198 -1.58 -13.36 1.67
C ASN A 198 -2.69 -14.36 1.25
N LYS A 199 -3.45 -14.00 0.22
CA LYS A 199 -4.59 -14.77 -0.28
C LYS A 199 -4.58 -14.83 -1.79
N ALA A 200 -4.95 -15.99 -2.32
CA ALA A 200 -5.23 -16.15 -3.75
C ALA A 200 -6.73 -16.30 -3.99
N LYS A 201 -7.14 -15.92 -5.20
CA LYS A 201 -8.47 -16.22 -5.74
C LYS A 201 -8.30 -16.98 -7.05
N ILE A 202 -8.96 -18.14 -7.16
CA ILE A 202 -9.05 -18.91 -8.39
C ILE A 202 -10.51 -18.83 -8.86
N ASP A 203 -10.72 -18.21 -10.02
CA ASP A 203 -12.04 -17.87 -10.56
C ASP A 203 -12.96 -17.22 -9.50
N GLY A 204 -12.39 -16.29 -8.72
CA GLY A 204 -13.10 -15.59 -7.67
C GLY A 204 -13.23 -16.34 -6.33
N LYS A 205 -12.95 -17.65 -6.28
CA LYS A 205 -12.97 -18.45 -5.04
C LYS A 205 -11.67 -18.31 -4.29
N LEU A 206 -11.78 -18.11 -2.97
CA LEU A 206 -10.63 -17.93 -2.10
C LEU A 206 -9.86 -19.25 -1.93
N VAL A 207 -8.54 -19.18 -2.07
CA VAL A 207 -7.61 -20.28 -1.84
C VAL A 207 -6.50 -19.81 -0.92
N TYR A 208 -6.17 -20.62 0.09
CA TYR A 208 -5.14 -20.29 1.07
C TYR A 208 -3.81 -20.94 0.71
N LEU A 209 -2.73 -20.35 1.19
CA LEU A 209 -1.41 -20.94 1.12
C LEU A 209 -1.40 -22.31 1.82
N SER A 210 -0.75 -23.26 1.18
CA SER A 210 -0.47 -24.58 1.77
C SER A 210 0.85 -24.58 2.52
N GLU A 211 1.80 -23.72 2.07
CA GLU A 211 3.11 -23.57 2.68
C GLU A 211 3.64 -22.16 2.49
N GLY A 212 4.41 -21.68 3.47
CA GLY A 212 5.10 -20.41 3.43
C GLY A 212 4.23 -19.22 3.81
N ARG A 213 4.63 -18.05 3.31
CA ARG A 213 3.96 -16.76 3.60
C ARG A 213 4.09 -15.81 2.40
N GLY A 214 3.32 -14.72 2.43
CA GLY A 214 3.53 -13.60 1.52
C GLY A 214 4.89 -12.96 1.76
N PHE A 215 5.44 -12.36 0.73
CA PHE A 215 6.73 -11.67 0.75
C PHE A 215 6.59 -10.29 0.12
N THR A 216 7.60 -9.46 0.34
CA THR A 216 7.70 -8.11 -0.19
C THR A 216 8.81 -8.03 -1.24
N VAL A 217 8.79 -6.96 -2.03
CA VAL A 217 9.83 -6.59 -3.00
C VAL A 217 10.52 -5.36 -2.46
N ALA A 218 11.79 -5.50 -2.08
CA ALA A 218 12.60 -4.39 -1.59
C ALA A 218 12.81 -3.32 -2.70
N PRO A 219 13.17 -2.07 -2.32
CA PRO A 219 13.58 -1.06 -3.28
C PRO A 219 14.69 -1.56 -4.22
N GLY A 220 14.58 -1.24 -5.50
CA GLY A 220 15.45 -1.74 -6.55
C GLY A 220 14.88 -2.95 -7.28
N GLN A 221 15.75 -3.85 -7.74
CA GLN A 221 15.35 -5.05 -8.47
C GLN A 221 15.29 -6.28 -7.57
N THR A 222 14.23 -7.07 -7.72
CA THR A 222 14.03 -8.33 -7.00
C THR A 222 13.59 -9.42 -7.97
N GLU A 223 14.25 -10.57 -7.93
CA GLU A 223 13.86 -11.75 -8.69
C GLU A 223 12.97 -12.68 -7.87
N ILE A 224 11.90 -13.16 -8.49
CA ILE A 224 10.99 -14.15 -7.94
C ILE A 224 10.90 -15.32 -8.90
N ALA A 225 11.27 -16.51 -8.43
CA ALA A 225 11.17 -17.73 -9.21
C ALA A 225 9.72 -18.24 -9.22
N LEU A 226 9.27 -18.68 -10.39
CA LEU A 226 7.99 -19.33 -10.59
C LEU A 226 8.15 -20.83 -10.33
N VAL A 227 7.34 -21.38 -9.43
CA VAL A 227 7.36 -22.79 -9.07
C VAL A 227 6.12 -23.47 -9.67
N PHE A 228 6.26 -23.96 -10.89
CA PHE A 228 5.25 -24.71 -11.62
C PHE A 228 5.89 -26.05 -12.06
N PRO A 229 5.77 -27.12 -11.27
CA PRO A 229 6.56 -28.37 -11.47
C PRO A 229 6.39 -29.02 -12.82
N GLU A 230 5.25 -28.79 -13.46
CA GLU A 230 4.87 -29.46 -14.72
C GLU A 230 4.94 -28.53 -15.95
N SER A 231 5.35 -27.28 -15.77
CA SER A 231 5.46 -26.32 -16.88
C SER A 231 6.59 -25.32 -16.69
N ALA A 232 7.51 -25.29 -17.64
CA ALA A 232 8.53 -24.25 -17.75
C ALA A 232 8.01 -22.97 -18.49
N THR A 233 6.80 -23.01 -19.03
CA THR A 233 6.28 -21.99 -19.95
C THR A 233 5.06 -21.26 -19.45
N GLN A 234 4.65 -21.46 -18.19
CA GLN A 234 3.51 -20.73 -17.61
C GLN A 234 3.77 -19.23 -17.63
N ILE A 235 2.91 -18.48 -18.34
CA ILE A 235 2.97 -17.02 -18.36
C ILE A 235 2.28 -16.48 -17.11
N VAL A 236 3.03 -15.67 -16.37
CA VAL A 236 2.55 -14.99 -15.15
C VAL A 236 2.77 -13.49 -15.28
N LYS A 237 1.73 -12.72 -15.14
CA LYS A 237 1.82 -11.28 -15.00
C LYS A 237 2.04 -10.94 -13.53
N GLY A 238 3.22 -10.42 -13.21
CA GLY A 238 3.52 -9.85 -11.90
C GLY A 238 3.37 -8.33 -11.94
N THR A 239 2.82 -7.72 -10.89
CA THR A 239 2.77 -6.27 -10.73
C THR A 239 3.16 -5.87 -9.33
N VAL A 240 3.77 -4.70 -9.18
CA VAL A 240 4.04 -4.10 -7.88
C VAL A 240 3.72 -2.61 -7.92
N ARG A 241 3.20 -2.07 -6.82
CA ARG A 241 3.13 -0.62 -6.60
C ARG A 241 4.26 -0.22 -5.68
N SER A 242 5.06 0.72 -6.11
CA SER A 242 6.12 1.29 -5.30
C SER A 242 5.53 2.02 -4.09
N GLU A 243 6.18 1.89 -2.96
CA GLU A 243 5.79 2.51 -1.71
C GLU A 243 6.90 3.42 -1.19
N TYR A 244 6.52 4.52 -0.53
CA TYR A 244 7.45 5.58 -0.14
C TYR A 244 7.25 5.96 1.33
N HIS A 245 8.38 6.10 2.03
CA HIS A 245 8.42 6.61 3.41
C HIS A 245 7.90 8.04 3.54
#